data_69ef7a6a8610af320a1272821d44e878
#
_entry.id   69ef7a6a8610af320a1272821d44e878
#
_cell.length_a   1.000
_cell.length_b   1.000
_cell.length_c   1.000
_cell.angle_alpha   90.00
_cell.angle_beta   90.00
_cell.angle_gamma   90.00
#
_symmetry.space_group_name_H-M   'P 1'
#
loop_
_entity.id
_entity.type
_entity.pdbx_description
1 polymer ?
#
loop_
_entity_poly.entity_id
_entity_poly.type
_entity_poly.pdbx_seq_one_letter_code
_entity_poly.pdbx_strand_id
1 'polypeptide(L)'
;TIAEYNQMCGNHMDPVFFKKDNLYPLTGPRYYAAQFFVDSFGCLGGLKINYKMEVVDQELDPIPGLYGVGSEVNCLYAGTYPGKLSGNTSGFAYNSGILAAEHAAEYLAGQC
;
A
#
# COMPACT_ATOMS: atom_id res chain seq x y z
N THR A 1 8.28 -18.97 25.76
CA THR A 1 8.31 -18.06 24.58
C THR A 1 7.67 -16.70 24.85
N ILE A 2 6.37 -16.59 25.27
CA ILE A 2 5.76 -15.27 25.57
C ILE A 2 6.44 -14.58 26.75
N ALA A 3 6.72 -15.32 27.83
CA ALA A 3 7.41 -14.76 28.99
C ALA A 3 8.82 -14.25 28.64
N GLU A 4 9.58 -15.01 27.88
CA GLU A 4 10.90 -14.60 27.36
C GLU A 4 10.80 -13.36 26.49
N TYR A 5 9.84 -13.32 25.56
CA TYR A 5 9.62 -12.15 24.72
C TYR A 5 9.27 -10.91 25.56
N ASN A 6 8.40 -11.04 26.55
CA ASN A 6 8.03 -9.93 27.42
C ASN A 6 9.23 -9.44 28.26
N GLN A 7 10.12 -10.35 28.65
CA GLN A 7 11.37 -9.96 29.30
C GLN A 7 12.29 -9.18 28.36
N MET A 8 12.39 -9.60 27.08
CA MET A 8 13.13 -8.88 26.04
C MET A 8 12.55 -7.48 25.80
N CYS A 9 11.22 -7.33 25.83
CA CYS A 9 10.58 -6.01 25.76
C CYS A 9 11.01 -5.09 26.91
N GLY A 10 11.11 -5.61 28.14
CA GLY A 10 11.60 -4.86 29.29
C GLY A 10 13.06 -4.44 29.17
N ASN A 11 13.87 -5.22 28.48
CA ASN A 11 15.28 -4.94 28.22
C ASN A 11 15.52 -4.07 26.97
N HIS A 12 14.45 -3.69 26.26
CA HIS A 12 14.50 -2.92 25.01
C HIS A 12 15.40 -3.53 23.91
N MET A 13 15.60 -4.84 23.94
CA MET A 13 16.36 -5.56 22.94
C MET A 13 15.97 -7.03 22.90
N ASP A 14 15.74 -7.52 21.71
CA ASP A 14 15.61 -8.94 21.40
C ASP A 14 16.98 -9.49 20.96
N PRO A 15 17.66 -10.31 21.77
CA PRO A 15 18.97 -10.85 21.43
C PRO A 15 18.93 -11.99 20.40
N VAL A 16 17.74 -12.50 20.06
CA VAL A 16 17.56 -13.60 19.11
C VAL A 16 17.44 -13.08 17.68
N PHE A 17 16.56 -12.09 17.47
CA PHE A 17 16.31 -11.48 16.15
C PHE A 17 16.83 -10.06 16.03
N PHE A 18 17.53 -9.57 17.03
CA PHE A 18 18.15 -8.24 17.08
C PHE A 18 17.17 -7.07 16.90
N LYS A 19 15.89 -7.29 17.22
CA LYS A 19 14.87 -6.25 17.19
C LYS A 19 15.10 -5.25 18.31
N LYS A 20 15.13 -3.96 17.99
CA LYS A 20 15.32 -2.86 18.94
C LYS A 20 14.11 -1.94 19.05
N ASP A 21 13.35 -1.84 17.97
CA ASP A 21 12.20 -0.95 17.87
C ASP A 21 10.89 -1.73 17.91
N ASN A 22 9.83 -1.06 18.36
CA ASN A 22 8.48 -1.63 18.41
C ASN A 22 8.40 -2.95 19.20
N LEU A 23 9.14 -3.02 20.30
CA LEU A 23 9.10 -4.12 21.26
C LEU A 23 8.00 -3.84 22.28
N TYR A 24 6.81 -4.34 22.01
CA TYR A 24 5.66 -4.21 22.92
C TYR A 24 5.36 -5.54 23.59
N PRO A 25 5.19 -5.60 24.93
CA PRO A 25 4.87 -6.83 25.60
C PRO A 25 3.50 -7.36 25.20
N LEU A 26 3.42 -8.66 25.06
CA LEU A 26 2.16 -9.36 24.83
C LEU A 26 1.46 -9.56 26.18
N THR A 27 0.38 -8.82 26.41
CA THR A 27 -0.39 -8.85 27.65
C THR A 27 -1.83 -9.24 27.36
N GLY A 28 -2.44 -9.97 28.26
CA GLY A 28 -3.85 -10.30 28.18
C GLY A 28 -4.17 -11.74 28.56
N PRO A 29 -5.44 -12.06 28.78
CA PRO A 29 -5.87 -13.39 29.20
C PRO A 29 -5.94 -14.37 28.02
N ARG A 30 -5.84 -13.90 26.77
CA ARG A 30 -5.90 -14.72 25.56
C ARG A 30 -4.87 -14.24 24.54
N TYR A 31 -4.29 -15.20 23.84
CA TYR A 31 -3.33 -14.95 22.75
C TYR A 31 -3.86 -15.55 21.45
N TYR A 32 -3.60 -14.86 20.36
CA TYR A 32 -3.93 -15.33 19.01
C TYR A 32 -2.65 -15.49 18.24
N ALA A 33 -2.51 -16.61 17.54
CA ALA A 33 -1.37 -16.88 16.66
C ALA A 33 -1.88 -17.10 15.24
N ALA A 34 -1.21 -16.48 14.29
CA ALA A 34 -1.44 -16.69 12.87
C ALA A 34 -0.13 -17.09 12.19
N GLN A 35 -0.22 -17.99 11.25
CA GLN A 35 0.91 -18.33 10.42
C GLN A 35 0.98 -17.37 9.23
N PHE A 36 2.14 -16.75 9.03
CA PHE A 36 2.39 -15.89 7.88
C PHE A 36 3.17 -16.65 6.82
N PHE A 37 2.79 -16.40 5.56
CA PHE A 37 3.50 -16.87 4.39
C PHE A 37 4.09 -15.69 3.64
N VAL A 38 5.12 -15.95 2.84
CA VAL A 38 5.67 -14.94 1.93
C VAL A 38 4.63 -14.65 0.86
N ASP A 39 4.27 -13.39 0.72
CA ASP A 39 3.31 -12.90 -0.27
C ASP A 39 3.70 -11.50 -0.73
N SER A 40 3.01 -10.95 -1.71
CA SER A 40 3.27 -9.63 -2.27
C SER A 40 2.07 -8.71 -2.10
N PHE A 41 2.31 -7.49 -1.64
CA PHE A 41 1.30 -6.43 -1.59
C PHE A 41 1.05 -5.75 -2.95
N GLY A 42 1.78 -6.12 -3.96
CA GLY A 42 1.77 -5.52 -5.28
C GLY A 42 3.17 -5.14 -5.77
N CYS A 43 3.23 -4.55 -6.95
CA CYS A 43 4.47 -4.07 -7.54
C CYS A 43 4.74 -2.61 -7.18
N LEU A 44 6.00 -2.21 -7.15
CA LEU A 44 6.42 -0.80 -7.01
C LEU A 44 6.50 -0.08 -8.36
N GLY A 45 6.16 -0.74 -9.43
CA GLY A 45 6.03 -0.18 -10.77
C GLY A 45 4.57 -0.10 -11.16
N GLY A 46 4.32 -0.04 -12.46
CA GLY A 46 2.98 -0.05 -13.01
C GLY A 46 2.78 1.04 -14.07
N LEU A 47 1.54 1.22 -14.45
CA LEU A 47 1.16 2.23 -15.43
C LEU A 47 1.38 3.64 -14.85
N LYS A 48 1.88 4.54 -15.68
CA LYS A 48 1.90 5.98 -15.37
C LYS A 48 0.53 6.57 -15.59
N ILE A 49 0.11 7.41 -14.66
CA ILE A 49 -1.18 8.11 -14.73
C ILE A 49 -1.01 9.59 -14.46
N ASN A 50 -1.98 10.37 -14.92
CA ASN A 50 -2.13 11.75 -14.52
C ASN A 50 -3.09 11.90 -13.32
N TYR A 51 -3.39 13.13 -12.91
CA TYR A 51 -4.29 13.41 -11.77
C TYR A 51 -5.74 12.99 -11.99
N LYS A 52 -6.14 12.73 -13.24
CA LYS A 52 -7.47 12.21 -13.61
C LYS A 52 -7.52 10.70 -13.68
N MET A 53 -6.46 10.03 -13.28
CA MET A 53 -6.30 8.57 -13.36
C MET A 53 -6.24 8.06 -14.82
N GLU A 54 -6.06 8.94 -15.81
CA GLU A 54 -5.83 8.54 -17.19
C GLU A 54 -4.42 7.98 -17.35
N VAL A 55 -4.28 6.85 -18.01
CA VAL A 55 -2.98 6.29 -18.36
C VAL A 55 -2.31 7.18 -19.40
N VAL A 56 -1.03 7.48 -19.19
CA VAL A 56 -0.25 8.31 -20.12
C VAL A 56 0.80 7.48 -20.85
N ASP A 57 1.11 7.89 -22.07
CA ASP A 57 2.16 7.31 -22.91
C ASP A 57 3.58 7.79 -22.49
N GLN A 58 4.58 7.55 -23.33
CA GLN A 58 5.97 7.92 -23.06
C GLN A 58 6.21 9.43 -23.11
N GLU A 59 5.41 10.16 -23.88
CA GLU A 59 5.41 11.60 -24.02
C GLU A 59 4.61 12.31 -22.92
N LEU A 60 3.97 11.53 -22.05
CA LEU A 60 3.07 11.95 -20.97
C LEU A 60 1.69 12.45 -21.45
N ASP A 61 1.31 12.10 -22.67
CA ASP A 61 0.01 12.41 -23.22
C ASP A 61 -1.02 11.34 -22.76
N PRO A 62 -2.23 11.73 -22.37
CA PRO A 62 -3.27 10.79 -21.98
C PRO A 62 -3.70 9.87 -23.13
N ILE A 63 -3.76 8.58 -22.86
CA ILE A 63 -4.35 7.61 -23.80
C ILE A 63 -5.88 7.68 -23.65
N PRO A 64 -6.61 8.14 -24.67
CA PRO A 64 -8.04 8.41 -24.55
C PRO A 64 -8.85 7.18 -24.13
N GLY A 65 -9.67 7.33 -23.07
CA GLY A 65 -10.55 6.28 -22.57
C GLY A 65 -9.85 5.18 -21.75
N LEU A 66 -8.54 5.28 -21.50
CA LEU A 66 -7.80 4.32 -20.70
C LEU A 66 -7.48 4.89 -19.31
N TYR A 67 -7.98 4.22 -18.27
CA TYR A 67 -7.79 4.60 -16.87
C TYR A 67 -7.03 3.50 -16.11
N GLY A 68 -6.19 3.92 -15.16
CA GLY A 68 -5.47 3.02 -14.28
C GLY A 68 -5.71 3.36 -12.82
N VAL A 69 -5.92 2.35 -11.95
CA VAL A 69 -6.24 2.56 -10.54
C VAL A 69 -5.54 1.55 -9.62
N GLY A 70 -5.44 1.87 -8.35
CA GLY A 70 -4.96 0.95 -7.32
C GLY A 70 -3.55 0.45 -7.55
N SER A 71 -3.35 -0.83 -7.36
CA SER A 71 -2.03 -1.47 -7.41
C SER A 71 -1.38 -1.47 -8.80
N GLU A 72 -2.18 -1.30 -9.86
CA GLU A 72 -1.69 -1.28 -11.24
C GLU A 72 -0.92 0.01 -11.57
N VAL A 73 -1.08 1.05 -10.75
CA VAL A 73 -0.46 2.37 -10.94
C VAL A 73 0.46 2.76 -9.80
N ASN A 74 1.05 1.80 -9.12
CA ASN A 74 1.98 2.02 -8.00
C ASN A 74 3.28 2.74 -8.37
N CYS A 75 3.47 3.13 -9.63
CA CYS A 75 4.58 3.96 -10.07
C CYS A 75 4.68 5.30 -9.30
N LEU A 76 3.58 5.76 -8.68
CA LEU A 76 3.57 6.96 -7.83
C LEU A 76 4.46 6.84 -6.59
N TYR A 77 4.80 5.62 -6.15
CA TYR A 77 5.69 5.36 -5.01
C TYR A 77 7.17 5.30 -5.39
N ALA A 78 7.49 5.49 -6.66
CA ALA A 78 8.84 5.36 -7.21
C ALA A 78 9.49 4.00 -6.87
N GLY A 79 10.65 3.98 -6.28
CA GLY A 79 11.40 2.75 -5.97
C GLY A 79 11.23 2.24 -4.54
N THR A 80 10.31 2.81 -3.74
CA THR A 80 10.20 2.45 -2.32
C THR A 80 8.75 2.45 -1.83
N TYR A 81 8.38 1.44 -1.05
CA TYR A 81 7.07 1.39 -0.43
C TYR A 81 6.97 2.37 0.76
N PRO A 82 5.92 3.20 0.84
CA PRO A 82 5.78 4.22 1.89
C PRO A 82 5.34 3.61 3.23
N GLY A 83 6.22 2.84 3.87
CA GLY A 83 5.92 2.11 5.11
C GLY A 83 5.55 2.96 6.32
N LYS A 84 5.75 4.28 6.25
CA LYS A 84 5.43 5.21 7.34
C LYS A 84 3.96 5.63 7.39
N LEU A 85 3.21 5.42 6.32
CA LEU A 85 1.81 5.81 6.21
C LEU A 85 0.93 4.55 6.08
N SER A 86 0.47 4.04 7.20
CA SER A 86 -0.40 2.86 7.25
C SER A 86 -1.70 3.09 6.48
N GLY A 87 -2.12 2.10 5.70
CA GLY A 87 -3.35 2.16 4.91
C GLY A 87 -3.27 2.99 3.63
N ASN A 88 -2.10 3.55 3.31
CA ASN A 88 -1.93 4.42 2.15
C ASN A 88 -2.31 3.75 0.82
N THR A 89 -1.83 2.55 0.57
CA THR A 89 -2.16 1.82 -0.69
C THR A 89 -3.64 1.47 -0.79
N SER A 90 -4.26 1.05 0.31
CA SER A 90 -5.70 0.79 0.34
C SER A 90 -6.50 2.09 0.13
N GLY A 91 -6.12 3.16 0.83
CA GLY A 91 -6.74 4.48 0.65
C GLY A 91 -6.60 4.98 -0.78
N PHE A 92 -5.42 4.83 -1.39
CA PHE A 92 -5.21 5.17 -2.80
C PHE A 92 -6.08 4.31 -3.74
N ALA A 93 -6.17 2.99 -3.50
CA ALA A 93 -6.97 2.11 -4.34
C ALA A 93 -8.45 2.52 -4.37
N TYR A 94 -9.04 2.85 -3.21
CA TYR A 94 -10.41 3.34 -3.14
C TYR A 94 -10.59 4.70 -3.84
N ASN A 95 -9.76 5.67 -3.50
CA ASN A 95 -9.89 7.03 -4.04
C ASN A 95 -9.61 7.09 -5.54
N SER A 96 -8.59 6.38 -6.02
CA SER A 96 -8.28 6.33 -7.45
C SER A 96 -9.42 5.70 -8.28
N GLY A 97 -10.09 4.68 -7.71
CA GLY A 97 -11.27 4.09 -8.35
C GLY A 97 -12.43 5.07 -8.50
N ILE A 98 -12.70 5.87 -7.46
CA ILE A 98 -13.74 6.91 -7.50
C ILE A 98 -13.39 7.98 -8.53
N LEU A 99 -12.17 8.53 -8.48
CA LEU A 99 -11.71 9.56 -9.41
C LEU A 99 -11.73 9.10 -10.86
N ALA A 100 -11.27 7.87 -11.12
CA ALA A 100 -11.32 7.30 -12.47
C ALA A 100 -12.76 7.17 -12.99
N ALA A 101 -13.70 6.74 -12.14
CA ALA A 101 -15.10 6.61 -12.53
C ALA A 101 -15.75 7.97 -12.84
N GLU A 102 -15.47 9.00 -12.03
CA GLU A 102 -15.96 10.36 -12.25
C GLU A 102 -15.44 10.92 -13.59
N HIS A 103 -14.13 10.86 -13.82
CA HIS A 103 -13.53 11.36 -15.07
C HIS A 103 -13.92 10.54 -16.30
N ALA A 104 -14.11 9.22 -16.17
CA ALA A 104 -14.61 8.38 -17.25
C ALA A 104 -16.06 8.76 -17.64
N ALA A 105 -16.90 9.07 -16.65
CA ALA A 105 -18.26 9.54 -16.90
C ALA A 105 -18.27 10.90 -17.63
N GLU A 106 -17.40 11.83 -17.21
CA GLU A 106 -17.24 13.12 -17.89
C GLU A 106 -16.73 12.94 -19.33
N TYR A 107 -15.77 12.06 -19.55
CA TYR A 107 -15.26 11.75 -20.88
C TYR A 107 -16.36 11.21 -21.81
N LEU A 108 -17.17 10.28 -21.32
CA LEU A 108 -18.28 9.72 -22.11
C LEU A 108 -19.36 10.77 -22.41
N ALA A 109 -19.67 11.65 -21.45
CA ALA A 109 -20.64 12.72 -21.66
C ALA A 109 -20.15 13.76 -22.70
N GLY A 110 -18.84 13.96 -22.81
CA GLY A 110 -18.24 14.83 -23.83
C GLY A 110 -18.15 14.22 -25.25
N GLN A 111 -18.42 12.92 -25.37
CA GLN A 111 -18.43 12.19 -26.65
C GLN A 111 -19.84 12.17 -27.32
N CYS A 112 -20.90 12.57 -26.62
CA CYS A 112 -22.27 12.69 -27.09
C CYS A 112 -22.54 14.11 -27.58
#